data_70c781b349bde20b5304e727cdfdcfd9
#
_entry.id   70c781b349bde20b5304e727cdfdcfd9
#
_cell.length_a   1.000
_cell.length_b   1.000
_cell.length_c   1.000
_cell.angle_alpha   90.00
_cell.angle_beta   90.00
_cell.angle_gamma   90.00
#
_symmetry.space_group_name_H-M   'P 1'
#
loop_
_entity.id
_entity.type
_entity.pdbx_description
1 polymer ?
#
loop_
_entity_poly.entity_id
_entity_poly.type
_entity_poly.pdbx_seq_one_letter_code
_entity_poly.pdbx_strand_id
1 'polypeptide(L)'
;AEMIYTKSDSTQQLVNKERPDVYIVIMESFSEAVMKTNALPNINKLKNEGVYFTNFYANSFRTDRGTLAILSGYPAQPTMSLMKYPKKTNNLPSIAGKLGKAGYGLKYYYGGDADFTNMRSYLTSMGFTDIVSDVSFPINERLGKWGVPDHLVFNRLENDLKAEKQTKQPMMRVLQTSSSHEPFDVPYHRLGNKVLNAFAYADNSVGNFIAFLKKSGRWKNSLVILVPDHLGCYPEGISNFELKRYQIPMIWLGGAIDSPKKINVYGSQQDIAATLLGQLKLNHSDIKFSKDM
;
A
#
# COMPACT_ATOMS: atom_id res chain seq x y z
N ALA A 1 3.25 -4.99 -28.90
CA ALA A 1 2.76 -6.31 -28.54
C ALA A 1 1.49 -6.14 -27.74
N GLU A 2 0.37 -6.59 -28.26
CA GLU A 2 -0.87 -6.70 -27.48
C GLU A 2 -0.64 -7.74 -26.40
N MET A 3 -0.55 -7.30 -25.16
CA MET A 3 -0.64 -8.24 -24.05
C MET A 3 -2.10 -8.71 -23.97
N ILE A 4 -2.33 -9.94 -24.35
CA ILE A 4 -3.64 -10.57 -24.20
C ILE A 4 -3.75 -11.00 -22.73
N TYR A 5 -4.27 -10.13 -21.89
CA TYR A 5 -4.77 -10.55 -20.60
C TYR A 5 -6.11 -11.25 -20.87
N THR A 6 -6.16 -12.55 -20.68
CA THR A 6 -7.41 -13.27 -20.61
C THR A 6 -8.22 -12.68 -19.48
N LYS A 7 -9.34 -12.03 -19.81
CA LYS A 7 -10.34 -11.68 -18.81
C LYS A 7 -10.79 -12.98 -18.16
N SER A 8 -10.50 -13.16 -16.89
CA SER A 8 -11.11 -14.19 -16.10
C SER A 8 -12.55 -13.75 -15.82
N ASP A 9 -13.51 -14.37 -16.45
CA ASP A 9 -14.93 -14.10 -16.21
C ASP A 9 -15.45 -14.67 -14.87
N SER A 10 -14.58 -15.23 -14.05
CA SER A 10 -14.93 -15.90 -12.79
C SER A 10 -13.98 -15.55 -11.66
N THR A 11 -13.76 -14.27 -11.39
CA THR A 11 -13.09 -13.88 -10.16
C THR A 11 -13.99 -14.13 -8.96
N GLN A 12 -13.41 -14.78 -7.95
CA GLN A 12 -14.13 -15.06 -6.73
C GLN A 12 -14.43 -13.76 -5.99
N GLN A 13 -15.68 -13.58 -5.53
CA GLN A 13 -16.03 -12.43 -4.71
C GLN A 13 -15.36 -12.53 -3.34
N LEU A 14 -14.50 -11.57 -3.01
CA LEU A 14 -13.77 -11.47 -1.74
C LEU A 14 -14.39 -10.43 -0.81
N VAL A 15 -14.94 -9.36 -1.37
CA VAL A 15 -15.47 -8.20 -0.65
C VAL A 15 -16.98 -8.30 -0.56
N ASN A 16 -17.52 -8.21 0.66
CA ASN A 16 -18.95 -8.35 0.98
C ASN A 16 -19.68 -7.02 1.18
N LYS A 17 -19.04 -5.91 0.97
CA LYS A 17 -19.60 -4.56 1.07
C LYS A 17 -19.56 -3.87 -0.29
N GLU A 18 -20.61 -3.15 -0.62
CA GLU A 18 -20.68 -2.39 -1.87
C GLU A 18 -19.72 -1.20 -1.90
N ARG A 19 -19.64 -0.49 -0.80
CA ARG A 19 -18.89 0.76 -0.68
C ARG A 19 -18.12 0.80 0.66
N PRO A 20 -17.17 -0.14 0.89
CA PRO A 20 -16.37 -0.12 2.11
C PRO A 20 -15.43 1.07 2.12
N ASP A 21 -15.01 1.51 3.29
CA ASP A 21 -13.83 2.37 3.42
C ASP A 21 -12.60 1.57 3.00
N VAL A 22 -11.77 2.15 2.13
CA VAL A 22 -10.58 1.49 1.59
C VAL A 22 -9.34 2.12 2.19
N TYR A 23 -8.53 1.31 2.86
CA TYR A 23 -7.22 1.68 3.38
C TYR A 23 -6.15 0.91 2.63
N ILE A 24 -5.21 1.61 2.00
CA ILE A 24 -4.04 1.00 1.38
C ILE A 24 -2.81 1.43 2.18
N VAL A 25 -2.16 0.47 2.81
CA VAL A 25 -0.90 0.69 3.52
C VAL A 25 0.24 0.18 2.64
N ILE A 26 1.03 1.11 2.10
CA ILE A 26 2.20 0.80 1.28
C ILE A 26 3.40 0.73 2.21
N MET A 27 3.94 -0.49 2.39
CA MET A 27 5.00 -0.77 3.35
C MET A 27 6.37 -0.71 2.69
N GLU A 28 7.23 0.18 3.17
CA GLU A 28 8.58 0.39 2.65
C GLU A 28 9.45 -0.87 2.78
N SER A 29 9.92 -1.37 1.65
CA SER A 29 10.97 -2.39 1.53
C SER A 29 10.66 -3.79 2.07
N PHE A 30 9.41 -4.14 2.37
CA PHE A 30 9.05 -5.47 2.86
C PHE A 30 9.19 -6.55 1.78
N SER A 31 9.86 -7.65 2.11
CA SER A 31 9.96 -8.84 1.27
C SER A 31 9.14 -9.99 1.83
N GLU A 32 8.85 -10.99 0.99
CA GLU A 32 8.32 -12.26 1.46
C GLU A 32 9.30 -12.96 2.42
N ALA A 33 10.60 -12.75 2.24
CA ALA A 33 11.64 -13.33 3.10
C ALA A 33 11.57 -12.77 4.54
N VAL A 34 11.26 -11.47 4.73
CA VAL A 34 11.16 -10.88 6.07
C VAL A 34 9.96 -11.44 6.85
N MET A 35 8.92 -11.90 6.16
CA MET A 35 7.78 -12.60 6.78
C MET A 35 8.18 -13.88 7.50
N LYS A 36 9.30 -14.50 7.12
CA LYS A 36 9.80 -15.75 7.71
C LYS A 36 10.69 -15.53 8.93
N THR A 37 10.91 -14.28 9.31
CA THR A 37 11.70 -13.90 10.50
C THR A 37 10.79 -13.63 11.70
N ASN A 38 11.39 -13.40 12.85
CA ASN A 38 10.67 -12.97 14.05
C ASN A 38 10.37 -11.46 14.09
N ALA A 39 10.64 -10.74 13.00
CA ALA A 39 10.43 -9.30 12.93
C ALA A 39 8.94 -8.92 12.83
N LEU A 40 8.11 -9.75 12.21
CA LEU A 40 6.73 -9.42 11.82
C LEU A 40 5.65 -10.27 12.52
N PRO A 41 5.56 -10.28 13.86
CA PRO A 41 4.56 -11.09 14.56
C PRO A 41 3.12 -10.63 14.27
N ASN A 42 2.87 -9.32 14.15
CA ASN A 42 1.54 -8.78 13.90
C ASN A 42 1.07 -9.08 12.48
N ILE A 43 1.88 -8.76 11.47
CA ILE A 43 1.54 -9.00 10.06
C ILE A 43 1.37 -10.49 9.80
N ASN A 44 2.22 -11.36 10.38
CA ASN A 44 2.07 -12.81 10.26
C ASN A 44 0.77 -13.34 10.89
N LYS A 45 0.31 -12.76 11.98
CA LYS A 45 -0.99 -13.07 12.56
C LYS A 45 -2.12 -12.62 11.62
N LEU A 46 -2.05 -11.38 11.15
CA LEU A 46 -3.04 -10.80 10.25
C LEU A 46 -3.15 -11.56 8.93
N LYS A 47 -2.06 -12.12 8.43
CA LYS A 47 -2.05 -12.98 7.24
C LYS A 47 -3.05 -14.13 7.32
N ASN A 48 -3.29 -14.65 8.52
CA ASN A 48 -4.22 -15.75 8.76
C ASN A 48 -5.67 -15.27 9.02
N GLU A 49 -5.88 -13.97 9.21
CA GLU A 49 -7.20 -13.38 9.45
C GLU A 49 -7.86 -12.86 8.17
N GLY A 50 -7.12 -12.74 7.08
CA GLY A 50 -7.60 -12.17 5.82
C GLY A 50 -7.28 -12.99 4.60
N VAL A 51 -7.32 -12.34 3.44
CA VAL A 51 -6.94 -12.91 2.15
C VAL A 51 -5.44 -12.69 1.93
N TYR A 52 -4.71 -13.78 1.81
CA TYR A 52 -3.27 -13.76 1.56
C TYR A 52 -2.95 -14.22 0.14
N PHE A 53 -2.27 -13.34 -0.62
CA PHE A 53 -1.85 -13.62 -1.98
C PHE A 53 -0.44 -14.23 -1.94
N THR A 54 -0.33 -15.52 -2.23
CA THR A 54 0.90 -16.30 -2.00
C THR A 54 1.96 -16.12 -3.09
N ASN A 55 1.56 -15.75 -4.31
CA ASN A 55 2.41 -15.61 -5.49
C ASN A 55 2.35 -14.17 -6.01
N PHE A 56 2.75 -13.21 -5.18
CA PHE A 56 2.66 -11.80 -5.49
C PHE A 56 4.05 -11.15 -5.61
N TYR A 57 4.20 -10.26 -6.61
CA TYR A 57 5.51 -9.74 -7.00
C TYR A 57 5.51 -8.23 -7.17
N ALA A 58 6.61 -7.60 -6.77
CA ALA A 58 6.88 -6.20 -7.05
C ALA A 58 7.26 -5.99 -8.51
N ASN A 59 6.91 -4.82 -9.05
CA ASN A 59 7.30 -4.43 -10.40
C ASN A 59 8.76 -3.96 -10.49
N SER A 60 9.34 -3.50 -9.37
CA SER A 60 10.63 -2.85 -9.33
C SER A 60 11.23 -2.93 -7.93
N PHE A 61 12.39 -2.31 -7.75
CA PHE A 61 13.08 -2.10 -6.48
C PHE A 61 13.17 -0.60 -6.12
N ARG A 62 12.22 0.22 -6.59
CA ARG A 62 12.13 1.65 -6.32
C ARG A 62 10.72 2.02 -5.88
N THR A 63 10.63 2.85 -4.84
CA THR A 63 9.38 3.31 -4.23
C THR A 63 8.45 4.00 -5.23
N ASP A 64 8.96 4.95 -6.01
CA ASP A 64 8.19 5.70 -6.98
C ASP A 64 7.58 4.82 -8.08
N ARG A 65 8.30 3.78 -8.49
CA ARG A 65 7.82 2.81 -9.50
C ARG A 65 6.79 1.86 -8.91
N GLY A 66 7.03 1.36 -7.69
CA GLY A 66 6.09 0.49 -6.99
C GLY A 66 4.77 1.21 -6.66
N THR A 67 4.86 2.43 -6.17
CA THR A 67 3.68 3.26 -5.86
C THR A 67 2.82 3.52 -7.09
N LEU A 68 3.44 3.85 -8.23
CA LEU A 68 2.72 4.05 -9.48
C LEU A 68 2.07 2.76 -9.98
N ALA A 69 2.76 1.62 -9.88
CA ALA A 69 2.19 0.33 -10.25
C ALA A 69 0.96 -0.01 -9.39
N ILE A 70 1.04 0.19 -8.08
CA ILE A 70 -0.07 -0.05 -7.15
C ILE A 70 -1.27 0.84 -7.47
N LEU A 71 -1.05 2.15 -7.60
CA LEU A 71 -2.15 3.12 -7.67
C LEU A 71 -2.74 3.29 -9.07
N SER A 72 -1.95 3.10 -10.13
CA SER A 72 -2.38 3.28 -11.52
C SER A 72 -2.46 1.99 -12.33
N GLY A 73 -2.06 0.85 -11.77
CA GLY A 73 -2.06 -0.42 -12.50
C GLY A 73 -1.16 -0.40 -13.75
N TYR A 74 -0.13 0.44 -13.74
CA TYR A 74 0.78 0.60 -14.87
C TYR A 74 2.15 -0.01 -14.52
N PRO A 75 2.71 -0.89 -15.36
CA PRO A 75 3.94 -1.59 -15.05
C PRO A 75 5.13 -0.62 -14.94
N ALA A 76 6.00 -0.88 -13.98
CA ALA A 76 7.23 -0.12 -13.80
C ALA A 76 8.13 -0.22 -15.05
N GLN A 77 8.71 0.90 -15.43
CA GLN A 77 9.67 0.93 -16.54
C GLN A 77 11.08 0.60 -16.01
N PRO A 78 11.87 -0.22 -16.70
CA PRO A 78 13.18 -0.66 -16.21
C PRO A 78 14.17 0.47 -15.93
N THR A 79 14.19 1.48 -16.80
CA THR A 79 15.20 2.55 -16.78
C THR A 79 14.66 3.92 -16.42
N MET A 80 13.33 4.05 -16.28
CA MET A 80 12.69 5.36 -16.15
C MET A 80 11.64 5.35 -15.02
N SER A 81 11.60 6.43 -14.24
CA SER A 81 10.49 6.72 -13.35
C SER A 81 9.48 7.61 -14.09
N LEU A 82 8.29 7.07 -14.36
CA LEU A 82 7.22 7.84 -15.00
C LEU A 82 6.75 9.01 -14.16
N MET A 83 6.81 8.87 -12.84
CA MET A 83 6.41 9.91 -11.89
C MET A 83 7.20 11.22 -12.09
N LYS A 84 8.44 11.13 -12.59
CA LYS A 84 9.26 12.30 -12.93
C LYS A 84 8.78 13.06 -14.18
N TYR A 85 7.80 12.53 -14.89
CA TYR A 85 7.27 13.11 -16.11
C TYR A 85 5.77 13.38 -15.98
N PRO A 86 5.36 14.49 -15.35
CA PRO A 86 3.95 14.79 -15.08
C PRO A 86 3.06 14.72 -16.30
N LYS A 87 3.55 15.17 -17.47
CA LYS A 87 2.80 15.08 -18.74
C LYS A 87 2.42 13.64 -19.12
N LYS A 88 3.18 12.64 -18.67
CA LYS A 88 2.89 11.22 -18.91
C LYS A 88 1.95 10.61 -17.87
N THR A 89 1.93 11.16 -16.67
CA THR A 89 1.15 10.61 -15.55
C THR A 89 -0.19 11.30 -15.37
N ASN A 90 -0.37 12.54 -15.82
CA ASN A 90 -1.60 13.31 -15.62
C ASN A 90 -2.87 12.64 -16.16
N ASN A 91 -2.77 11.80 -17.16
CA ASN A 91 -3.89 11.12 -17.78
C ASN A 91 -3.93 9.61 -17.49
N LEU A 92 -3.07 9.11 -16.60
CA LEU A 92 -3.13 7.71 -16.21
C LEU A 92 -4.39 7.45 -15.39
N PRO A 93 -5.15 6.40 -15.74
CA PRO A 93 -6.21 5.94 -14.88
C PRO A 93 -5.62 5.46 -13.54
N SER A 94 -6.40 5.53 -12.48
CA SER A 94 -5.93 5.15 -11.14
C SER A 94 -7.08 4.64 -10.27
N ILE A 95 -6.74 3.89 -9.23
CA ILE A 95 -7.70 3.50 -8.19
C ILE A 95 -8.37 4.75 -7.60
N ALA A 96 -7.56 5.73 -7.20
CA ALA A 96 -8.08 6.96 -6.59
C ALA A 96 -9.00 7.74 -7.52
N GLY A 97 -8.66 7.85 -8.80
CA GLY A 97 -9.52 8.52 -9.79
C GLY A 97 -10.87 7.82 -9.96
N LYS A 98 -10.88 6.49 -9.97
CA LYS A 98 -12.12 5.69 -10.05
C LYS A 98 -12.96 5.80 -8.78
N LEU A 99 -12.35 5.66 -7.62
CA LEU A 99 -13.04 5.78 -6.34
C LEU A 99 -13.56 7.20 -6.10
N GLY A 100 -12.77 8.23 -6.46
CA GLY A 100 -13.22 9.63 -6.38
C GLY A 100 -14.47 9.89 -7.22
N LYS A 101 -14.51 9.37 -8.45
CA LYS A 101 -15.72 9.44 -9.32
C LYS A 101 -16.91 8.66 -8.73
N ALA A 102 -16.65 7.61 -7.97
CA ALA A 102 -17.67 6.85 -7.25
C ALA A 102 -18.09 7.49 -5.93
N GLY A 103 -17.59 8.68 -5.60
CA GLY A 103 -17.98 9.45 -4.42
C GLY A 103 -17.13 9.25 -3.18
N TYR A 104 -15.99 8.58 -3.29
CA TYR A 104 -15.03 8.41 -2.18
C TYR A 104 -14.30 9.71 -1.85
N GLY A 105 -14.19 10.01 -0.56
CA GLY A 105 -13.26 11.04 -0.08
C GLY A 105 -11.84 10.51 -0.05
N LEU A 106 -10.90 11.25 -0.66
CA LEU A 106 -9.52 10.81 -0.87
C LEU A 106 -8.55 11.57 0.03
N LYS A 107 -7.64 10.85 0.71
CA LYS A 107 -6.54 11.44 1.47
C LYS A 107 -5.31 10.55 1.46
N TYR A 108 -4.13 11.16 1.34
CA TYR A 108 -2.84 10.49 1.30
C TYR A 108 -1.95 10.91 2.46
N TYR A 109 -1.26 9.94 3.06
CA TYR A 109 -0.36 10.13 4.21
C TYR A 109 1.01 9.59 3.88
N TYR A 110 2.02 10.45 3.96
CA TYR A 110 3.41 10.10 3.78
C TYR A 110 4.29 10.90 4.73
N GLY A 111 5.18 10.25 5.47
CA GLY A 111 6.07 10.93 6.42
C GLY A 111 7.27 11.62 5.79
N GLY A 112 7.55 11.36 4.52
CA GLY A 112 8.67 11.93 3.77
C GLY A 112 8.30 13.15 2.94
N ASP A 113 9.26 13.58 2.11
CA ASP A 113 9.10 14.69 1.16
C ASP A 113 8.24 14.25 -0.03
N ALA A 114 7.02 14.77 -0.09
CA ALA A 114 6.08 14.46 -1.18
C ALA A 114 6.48 15.11 -2.52
N ASP A 115 7.39 16.05 -2.53
CA ASP A 115 7.86 16.69 -3.76
C ASP A 115 9.03 15.92 -4.39
N PHE A 116 9.64 14.99 -3.63
CA PHE A 116 10.64 14.08 -4.16
C PHE A 116 10.06 13.23 -5.31
N THR A 117 10.77 13.19 -6.44
CA THR A 117 10.37 12.49 -7.68
C THR A 117 9.04 12.94 -8.30
N ASN A 118 8.54 14.15 -7.97
CA ASN A 118 7.23 14.67 -8.39
C ASN A 118 6.03 13.87 -7.90
N MET A 119 6.13 13.20 -6.75
CA MET A 119 5.06 12.38 -6.20
C MET A 119 3.79 13.20 -5.93
N ARG A 120 3.91 14.40 -5.37
CA ARG A 120 2.77 15.32 -5.13
C ARG A 120 2.00 15.61 -6.42
N SER A 121 2.70 15.92 -7.51
CA SER A 121 2.08 16.18 -8.81
C SER A 121 1.31 14.96 -9.31
N TYR A 122 1.88 13.78 -9.19
CA TYR A 122 1.23 12.52 -9.56
C TYR A 122 -0.01 12.26 -8.70
N LEU A 123 0.08 12.38 -7.38
CA LEU A 123 -1.05 12.17 -6.47
C LEU A 123 -2.18 13.17 -6.71
N THR A 124 -1.84 14.44 -6.95
CA THR A 124 -2.81 15.49 -7.23
C THR A 124 -3.55 15.21 -8.54
N SER A 125 -2.86 14.70 -9.56
CA SER A 125 -3.48 14.33 -10.85
C SER A 125 -4.53 13.22 -10.72
N MET A 126 -4.43 12.38 -9.69
CA MET A 126 -5.41 11.33 -9.39
C MET A 126 -6.61 11.82 -8.57
N GLY A 127 -6.56 13.03 -8.03
CA GLY A 127 -7.61 13.58 -7.18
C GLY A 127 -7.29 13.67 -5.69
N PHE A 128 -6.08 13.30 -5.25
CA PHE A 128 -5.63 13.58 -3.88
C PHE A 128 -5.31 15.07 -3.72
N THR A 129 -6.27 15.83 -3.22
CA THR A 129 -6.10 17.24 -2.89
C THR A 129 -5.64 17.45 -1.45
N ASP A 130 -5.82 16.47 -0.61
CA ASP A 130 -5.40 16.47 0.79
C ASP A 130 -4.25 15.46 0.96
N ILE A 131 -3.03 15.98 1.03
CA ILE A 131 -1.79 15.21 1.13
C ILE A 131 -1.06 15.63 2.40
N VAL A 132 -0.95 14.71 3.36
CA VAL A 132 -0.11 14.85 4.54
C VAL A 132 1.30 14.38 4.17
N SER A 133 2.30 15.25 4.36
CA SER A 133 3.71 14.94 4.13
C SER A 133 4.55 15.44 5.32
N ASP A 134 5.86 15.34 5.24
CA ASP A 134 6.78 15.80 6.29
C ASP A 134 6.50 17.24 6.73
N VAL A 135 6.22 18.14 5.79
CA VAL A 135 5.91 19.55 6.09
C VAL A 135 4.59 19.74 6.86
N SER A 136 3.76 18.72 6.94
CA SER A 136 2.52 18.72 7.72
C SER A 136 2.74 18.44 9.22
N PHE A 137 3.97 18.12 9.61
CA PHE A 137 4.35 17.79 10.98
C PHE A 137 5.32 18.85 11.55
N PRO A 138 5.34 19.06 12.88
CA PRO A 138 6.34 19.91 13.51
C PRO A 138 7.76 19.45 13.19
N ILE A 139 8.70 20.39 13.13
CA ILE A 139 10.11 20.11 12.80
C ILE A 139 10.73 19.08 13.76
N ASN A 140 10.37 19.14 15.04
CA ASN A 140 10.87 18.22 16.06
C ASN A 140 10.32 16.78 15.92
N GLU A 141 9.35 16.55 15.06
CA GLU A 141 8.85 15.21 14.72
C GLU A 141 9.48 14.63 13.43
N ARG A 142 10.24 15.43 12.68
CA ARG A 142 10.94 15.01 11.45
C ARG A 142 12.30 14.40 11.81
N LEU A 143 12.31 13.35 12.62
CA LEU A 143 13.50 12.81 13.28
C LEU A 143 14.31 11.84 12.40
N GLY A 144 13.74 11.30 11.35
CA GLY A 144 14.39 10.35 10.47
C GLY A 144 15.04 11.01 9.26
N LYS A 145 16.02 10.33 8.65
CA LYS A 145 16.62 10.76 7.37
C LYS A 145 15.56 10.97 6.28
N TRP A 146 14.50 10.19 6.33
CA TRP A 146 13.43 10.20 5.33
C TRP A 146 12.17 10.94 5.81
N GLY A 147 12.24 11.64 6.95
CA GLY A 147 11.17 12.46 7.47
C GLY A 147 10.61 11.98 8.81
N VAL A 148 9.29 11.92 8.89
CA VAL A 148 8.56 11.61 10.12
C VAL A 148 8.49 10.09 10.34
N PRO A 149 8.79 9.59 11.57
CA PRO A 149 8.67 8.17 11.90
C PRO A 149 7.26 7.62 11.66
N ASP A 150 7.17 6.36 11.21
CA ASP A 150 5.91 5.72 10.80
C ASP A 150 4.81 5.81 11.86
N HIS A 151 5.12 5.59 13.15
CA HIS A 151 4.10 5.63 14.19
C HIS A 151 3.41 7.01 14.31
N LEU A 152 4.13 8.10 14.04
CA LEU A 152 3.55 9.45 14.05
C LEU A 152 2.66 9.69 12.83
N VAL A 153 3.00 9.12 11.69
CA VAL A 153 2.15 9.19 10.48
C VAL A 153 0.87 8.40 10.70
N PHE A 154 0.94 7.21 11.27
CA PHE A 154 -0.26 6.45 11.66
C PHE A 154 -1.10 7.18 12.72
N ASN A 155 -0.47 7.78 13.72
CA ASN A 155 -1.17 8.58 14.72
C ASN A 155 -1.93 9.76 14.09
N ARG A 156 -1.36 10.41 13.08
CA ARG A 156 -2.05 11.47 12.34
C ARG A 156 -3.28 10.94 11.64
N LEU A 157 -3.19 9.81 10.94
CA LEU A 157 -4.34 9.15 10.32
C LEU A 157 -5.39 8.78 11.36
N GLU A 158 -5.01 8.18 12.47
CA GLU A 158 -5.92 7.81 13.55
C GLU A 158 -6.63 9.03 14.15
N ASN A 159 -5.91 10.13 14.37
CA ASN A 159 -6.49 11.37 14.90
C ASN A 159 -7.46 12.01 13.90
N ASP A 160 -7.14 11.99 12.61
CA ASP A 160 -8.06 12.44 11.58
C ASP A 160 -9.34 11.59 11.59
N LEU A 161 -9.20 10.26 11.67
CA LEU A 161 -10.36 9.35 11.74
C LEU A 161 -11.18 9.50 13.02
N LYS A 162 -10.59 9.90 14.14
CA LYS A 162 -11.33 10.23 15.39
C LYS A 162 -12.11 11.54 15.23
N ALA A 163 -11.56 12.51 14.53
CA ALA A 163 -12.19 13.80 14.31
C ALA A 163 -13.29 13.74 13.24
N GLU A 164 -13.13 12.88 12.23
CA GLU A 164 -14.09 12.68 11.17
C GLU A 164 -15.31 11.88 11.68
N LYS A 165 -16.50 12.46 11.53
CA LYS A 165 -17.73 11.71 11.79
C LYS A 165 -17.87 10.58 10.78
N GLN A 166 -18.33 9.42 11.22
CA GLN A 166 -18.74 8.36 10.32
C GLN A 166 -19.96 8.85 9.51
N THR A 167 -19.73 9.09 8.23
CA THR A 167 -20.76 9.51 7.28
C THR A 167 -21.09 8.37 6.34
N LYS A 168 -22.13 8.57 5.52
CA LYS A 168 -22.46 7.63 4.42
C LYS A 168 -21.46 7.72 3.26
N GLN A 169 -20.63 8.77 3.21
CA GLN A 169 -19.60 8.91 2.20
C GLN A 169 -18.46 7.94 2.51
N PRO A 170 -18.14 7.00 1.62
CA PRO A 170 -17.01 6.15 1.78
C PRO A 170 -15.70 6.92 1.61
N MET A 171 -14.64 6.45 2.23
CA MET A 171 -13.34 7.09 2.15
C MET A 171 -12.27 6.14 1.63
N MET A 172 -11.29 6.68 0.93
CA MET A 172 -10.03 6.03 0.58
C MET A 172 -8.89 6.75 1.30
N ARG A 173 -8.13 6.02 2.08
CA ARG A 173 -6.95 6.51 2.79
C ARG A 173 -5.75 5.67 2.37
N VAL A 174 -4.73 6.32 1.86
CA VAL A 174 -3.46 5.68 1.56
C VAL A 174 -2.43 6.18 2.55
N LEU A 175 -1.72 5.26 3.19
CA LEU A 175 -0.59 5.58 4.05
C LEU A 175 0.64 4.83 3.54
N GLN A 176 1.69 5.58 3.24
CA GLN A 176 2.98 5.05 2.80
C GLN A 176 3.97 5.17 3.95
N THR A 177 4.53 4.05 4.40
CA THR A 177 5.57 4.04 5.43
C THR A 177 6.93 4.38 4.83
N SER A 178 7.88 4.80 5.66
CA SER A 178 9.23 5.16 5.24
C SER A 178 10.35 4.73 6.19
N SER A 179 10.02 4.31 7.42
CA SER A 179 11.03 4.09 8.47
C SER A 179 11.84 2.81 8.29
N SER A 180 11.37 1.83 7.55
CA SER A 180 12.09 0.60 7.19
C SER A 180 13.03 0.75 6.00
N HIS A 181 13.51 1.97 5.77
CA HIS A 181 14.51 2.33 4.78
C HIS A 181 15.88 2.57 5.46
N GLU A 182 16.95 2.38 4.70
CA GLU A 182 18.30 2.74 5.14
C GLU A 182 18.36 4.22 5.59
N PRO A 183 18.94 4.56 6.75
CA PRO A 183 19.85 3.81 7.64
C PRO A 183 19.17 2.97 8.73
N PHE A 184 17.87 2.72 8.70
CA PHE A 184 17.10 1.91 9.66
C PHE A 184 17.11 2.47 11.09
N ASP A 185 17.19 3.77 11.23
CA ASP A 185 17.09 4.46 12.51
C ASP A 185 15.61 4.64 12.87
N VAL A 186 15.16 3.92 13.89
CA VAL A 186 13.77 3.96 14.35
C VAL A 186 13.72 4.17 15.87
N PRO A 187 12.68 4.87 16.39
CA PRO A 187 12.52 5.12 17.82
C PRO A 187 11.93 3.90 18.55
N TYR A 188 12.55 2.74 18.36
CA TYR A 188 12.05 1.45 18.83
C TYR A 188 13.22 0.47 18.90
N HIS A 189 13.21 -0.39 19.94
CA HIS A 189 14.26 -1.39 20.07
C HIS A 189 13.67 -2.70 20.61
N ARG A 190 13.51 -3.67 19.72
CA ARG A 190 13.06 -5.02 20.06
C ARG A 190 14.06 -6.09 19.63
N LEU A 191 14.76 -5.86 18.52
CA LEU A 191 15.70 -6.82 17.94
C LEU A 191 17.09 -6.21 17.83
N GLY A 192 18.11 -7.04 18.06
CA GLY A 192 19.51 -6.61 17.95
C GLY A 192 19.97 -6.32 16.52
N ASN A 193 19.41 -7.01 15.52
CA ASN A 193 19.69 -6.71 14.12
C ASN A 193 18.94 -5.43 13.74
N LYS A 194 19.68 -4.39 13.33
CA LYS A 194 19.14 -3.05 13.04
C LYS A 194 18.11 -3.06 11.91
N VAL A 195 18.35 -3.83 10.86
CA VAL A 195 17.44 -3.97 9.71
C VAL A 195 16.14 -4.62 10.15
N LEU A 196 16.22 -5.79 10.76
CA LEU A 196 15.04 -6.50 11.25
C LEU A 196 14.29 -5.72 12.33
N ASN A 197 15.01 -4.94 13.13
CA ASN A 197 14.39 -4.06 14.12
C ASN A 197 13.55 -2.95 13.49
N ALA A 198 13.99 -2.37 12.37
CA ALA A 198 13.21 -1.39 11.64
C ALA A 198 11.93 -2.00 11.04
N PHE A 199 11.99 -3.23 10.53
CA PHE A 199 10.78 -3.96 10.13
C PHE A 199 9.87 -4.29 11.32
N ALA A 200 10.44 -4.66 12.48
CA ALA A 200 9.67 -4.89 13.69
C ALA A 200 8.93 -3.64 14.17
N TYR A 201 9.56 -2.48 14.02
CA TYR A 201 8.92 -1.19 14.30
C TYR A 201 7.74 -0.91 13.36
N ALA A 202 7.91 -1.12 12.06
CA ALA A 202 6.83 -0.95 11.09
C ALA A 202 5.69 -1.96 11.36
N ASP A 203 6.00 -3.21 11.66
CA ASP A 203 5.02 -4.24 12.05
C ASP A 203 4.20 -3.82 13.28
N ASN A 204 4.85 -3.28 14.29
CA ASN A 204 4.17 -2.76 15.48
C ASN A 204 3.23 -1.59 15.14
N SER A 205 3.66 -0.68 14.27
CA SER A 205 2.85 0.45 13.83
C SER A 205 1.61 0.00 13.05
N VAL A 206 1.77 -0.96 12.14
CA VAL A 206 0.65 -1.57 11.40
C VAL A 206 -0.30 -2.29 12.35
N GLY A 207 0.21 -3.10 13.26
CA GLY A 207 -0.59 -3.83 14.25
C GLY A 207 -1.43 -2.89 15.12
N ASN A 208 -0.86 -1.78 15.58
CA ASN A 208 -1.56 -0.77 16.36
C ASN A 208 -2.68 -0.09 15.55
N PHE A 209 -2.44 0.22 14.29
CA PHE A 209 -3.46 0.79 13.41
C PHE A 209 -4.65 -0.17 13.20
N ILE A 210 -4.39 -1.45 12.95
CA ILE A 210 -5.45 -2.45 12.84
C ILE A 210 -6.25 -2.56 14.15
N ALA A 211 -5.57 -2.56 15.30
CA ALA A 211 -6.23 -2.55 16.61
C ALA A 211 -7.11 -1.29 16.80
N PHE A 212 -6.62 -0.13 16.35
CA PHE A 212 -7.41 1.11 16.35
C PHE A 212 -8.68 0.98 15.51
N LEU A 213 -8.59 0.47 14.29
CA LEU A 213 -9.78 0.27 13.43
C LEU A 213 -10.80 -0.65 14.09
N LYS A 214 -10.34 -1.75 14.71
CA LYS A 214 -11.22 -2.68 15.45
C LYS A 214 -11.89 -1.99 16.64
N LYS A 215 -11.12 -1.27 17.45
CA LYS A 215 -11.62 -0.58 18.65
C LYS A 215 -12.57 0.57 18.33
N SER A 216 -12.33 1.30 17.26
CA SER A 216 -13.16 2.45 16.85
C SER A 216 -14.50 2.05 16.23
N GLY A 217 -14.73 0.77 15.96
CA GLY A 217 -15.90 0.27 15.24
C GLY A 217 -15.83 0.43 13.72
N ARG A 218 -14.79 1.08 13.19
CA ARG A 218 -14.62 1.27 11.73
C ARG A 218 -14.29 -0.01 10.98
N TRP A 219 -13.74 -1.01 11.69
CA TRP A 219 -13.35 -2.28 11.10
C TRP A 219 -14.46 -2.97 10.30
N LYS A 220 -15.70 -2.92 10.77
CA LYS A 220 -16.85 -3.59 10.13
C LYS A 220 -17.06 -3.19 8.68
N ASN A 221 -16.76 -1.93 8.33
CA ASN A 221 -16.93 -1.40 6.98
C ASN A 221 -15.58 -1.07 6.32
N SER A 222 -14.51 -1.71 6.75
CA SER A 222 -13.17 -1.48 6.25
C SER A 222 -12.70 -2.59 5.35
N LEU A 223 -12.06 -2.21 4.24
CA LEU A 223 -11.17 -3.03 3.44
C LEU A 223 -9.77 -2.45 3.58
N VAL A 224 -8.85 -3.23 4.16
CA VAL A 224 -7.46 -2.83 4.36
C VAL A 224 -6.56 -3.69 3.47
N ILE A 225 -5.76 -3.04 2.63
CA ILE A 225 -4.77 -3.69 1.78
C ILE A 225 -3.38 -3.35 2.33
N LEU A 226 -2.66 -4.37 2.77
CA LEU A 226 -1.25 -4.28 3.15
C LEU A 226 -0.41 -4.77 1.99
N VAL A 227 0.42 -3.90 1.42
CA VAL A 227 1.27 -4.23 0.28
C VAL A 227 2.57 -3.44 0.33
N PRO A 228 3.74 -4.08 0.10
CA PRO A 228 5.01 -3.38 -0.04
C PRO A 228 5.12 -2.62 -1.37
N ASP A 229 5.96 -1.59 -1.37
CA ASP A 229 6.39 -0.90 -2.59
C ASP A 229 7.45 -1.72 -3.37
N HIS A 230 8.36 -2.35 -2.68
CA HIS A 230 9.39 -3.24 -3.25
C HIS A 230 10.08 -4.02 -2.13
N LEU A 231 10.96 -4.95 -2.48
CA LEU A 231 11.94 -5.55 -1.59
C LEU A 231 13.15 -4.62 -1.47
N GLY A 232 13.54 -4.31 -0.23
CA GLY A 232 14.73 -3.49 0.06
C GLY A 232 15.99 -4.32 0.29
N CYS A 233 16.55 -4.21 1.49
CA CYS A 233 17.85 -4.79 1.84
C CYS A 233 17.80 -6.17 2.50
N TYR A 234 16.63 -6.75 2.71
CA TYR A 234 16.51 -8.09 3.28
C TYR A 234 15.75 -9.02 2.34
N PRO A 235 16.29 -10.21 1.99
CA PRO A 235 17.61 -10.72 2.41
C PRO A 235 18.77 -9.95 1.75
N GLU A 236 19.90 -9.90 2.47
CA GLU A 236 21.10 -9.26 1.95
C GLU A 236 21.68 -10.03 0.75
N GLY A 237 22.30 -9.30 -0.18
CA GLY A 237 23.04 -9.88 -1.29
C GLY A 237 22.21 -10.55 -2.38
N ILE A 238 20.88 -10.45 -2.32
CA ILE A 238 20.02 -11.01 -3.38
C ILE A 238 20.18 -10.25 -4.69
N SER A 239 20.40 -10.98 -5.78
CA SER A 239 20.58 -10.40 -7.11
C SER A 239 19.27 -9.80 -7.66
N ASN A 240 19.38 -8.69 -8.40
CA ASN A 240 18.25 -8.12 -9.12
C ASN A 240 17.72 -9.01 -10.25
N PHE A 241 18.44 -10.07 -10.63
CA PHE A 241 18.02 -11.05 -11.63
C PHE A 241 17.29 -12.26 -11.04
N GLU A 242 17.25 -12.38 -9.71
CA GLU A 242 16.52 -13.46 -9.05
C GLU A 242 15.04 -13.13 -8.89
N LEU A 243 14.17 -14.08 -9.22
CA LEU A 243 12.71 -13.89 -9.06
C LEU A 243 12.33 -13.57 -7.59
N LYS A 244 13.01 -14.19 -6.64
CA LYS A 244 12.82 -13.94 -5.20
C LYS A 244 13.06 -12.49 -4.80
N ARG A 245 13.84 -11.72 -5.57
CA ARG A 245 14.08 -10.29 -5.39
C ARG A 245 12.79 -9.48 -5.47
N TYR A 246 11.79 -9.98 -6.16
CA TYR A 246 10.53 -9.29 -6.41
C TYR A 246 9.36 -9.87 -5.63
N GLN A 247 9.54 -11.00 -4.95
CA GLN A 247 8.46 -11.62 -4.19
C GLN A 247 8.17 -10.83 -2.91
N ILE A 248 6.93 -10.34 -2.80
CA ILE A 248 6.43 -9.51 -1.70
C ILE A 248 5.10 -10.06 -1.17
N PRO A 249 4.79 -9.85 0.13
CA PRO A 249 3.48 -10.22 0.66
C PRO A 249 2.40 -9.22 0.21
N MET A 250 1.17 -9.70 0.02
CA MET A 250 -0.02 -8.84 -0.04
C MET A 250 -1.13 -9.48 0.77
N ILE A 251 -1.76 -8.68 1.65
CA ILE A 251 -2.82 -9.14 2.56
C ILE A 251 -3.99 -8.18 2.46
N TRP A 252 -5.20 -8.72 2.28
CA TRP A 252 -6.45 -7.98 2.33
C TRP A 252 -7.21 -8.34 3.60
N LEU A 253 -7.58 -7.33 4.39
CA LEU A 253 -8.15 -7.44 5.73
C LEU A 253 -9.42 -6.60 5.86
N GLY A 254 -10.09 -6.77 6.99
CA GLY A 254 -11.21 -5.92 7.37
C GLY A 254 -12.54 -6.64 7.40
N GLY A 255 -13.53 -6.01 8.00
CA GLY A 255 -14.89 -6.55 8.08
C GLY A 255 -15.59 -6.65 6.72
N ALA A 256 -15.04 -5.98 5.67
CA ALA A 256 -15.51 -6.13 4.30
C ALA A 256 -15.00 -7.41 3.60
N ILE A 257 -14.11 -8.18 4.22
CA ILE A 257 -13.63 -9.46 3.75
C ILE A 257 -14.49 -10.57 4.37
N ASP A 258 -15.00 -11.50 3.51
CA ASP A 258 -15.89 -12.58 3.95
C ASP A 258 -15.23 -13.58 4.88
N SER A 259 -14.06 -14.07 4.48
CA SER A 259 -13.37 -15.11 5.22
C SER A 259 -11.90 -15.19 4.85
N PRO A 260 -11.06 -15.71 5.76
CA PRO A 260 -9.65 -15.94 5.44
C PRO A 260 -9.49 -16.91 4.26
N LYS A 261 -8.60 -16.57 3.33
CA LYS A 261 -8.29 -17.38 2.15
C LYS A 261 -6.83 -17.21 1.74
N LYS A 262 -6.36 -18.18 0.96
CA LYS A 262 -5.11 -18.05 0.19
C LYS A 262 -5.45 -17.99 -1.29
N ILE A 263 -4.95 -16.97 -1.96
CA ILE A 263 -5.04 -16.81 -3.41
C ILE A 263 -3.68 -17.14 -4.00
N ASN A 264 -3.64 -18.19 -4.83
CA ASN A 264 -2.39 -18.71 -5.40
C ASN A 264 -2.15 -18.24 -6.85
N VAL A 265 -3.02 -17.39 -7.37
CA VAL A 265 -2.85 -16.79 -8.70
C VAL A 265 -1.60 -15.91 -8.70
N TYR A 266 -0.79 -16.06 -9.74
CA TYR A 266 0.37 -15.18 -9.95
C TYR A 266 -0.09 -13.77 -10.29
N GLY A 267 0.39 -12.81 -9.54
CA GLY A 267 0.07 -11.41 -9.73
C GLY A 267 1.21 -10.49 -9.36
N SER A 268 1.05 -9.22 -9.71
CA SER A 268 2.00 -8.17 -9.36
C SER A 268 1.28 -6.90 -8.95
N GLN A 269 2.03 -5.92 -8.48
CA GLN A 269 1.48 -4.66 -7.97
C GLN A 269 0.50 -3.99 -8.95
N GLN A 270 0.76 -4.05 -10.26
CA GLN A 270 -0.12 -3.49 -11.27
C GLN A 270 -1.51 -4.17 -11.31
N ASP A 271 -1.63 -5.38 -10.81
CA ASP A 271 -2.89 -6.15 -10.81
C ASP A 271 -3.83 -5.75 -9.67
N ILE A 272 -3.34 -5.01 -8.68
CA ILE A 272 -4.16 -4.53 -7.55
C ILE A 272 -5.32 -3.68 -8.06
N ALA A 273 -5.08 -2.79 -9.02
CA ALA A 273 -6.09 -1.87 -9.51
C ALA A 273 -7.31 -2.60 -10.10
N ALA A 274 -7.11 -3.52 -11.03
CA ALA A 274 -8.21 -4.29 -11.61
C ALA A 274 -8.88 -5.18 -10.57
N THR A 275 -8.11 -5.84 -9.70
CA THR A 275 -8.65 -6.71 -8.66
C THR A 275 -9.52 -5.92 -7.67
N LEU A 276 -9.04 -4.80 -7.15
CA LEU A 276 -9.82 -3.98 -6.23
C LEU A 276 -11.08 -3.39 -6.89
N LEU A 277 -10.93 -2.80 -8.06
CA LEU A 277 -12.06 -2.20 -8.77
C LEU A 277 -13.09 -3.26 -9.21
N GLY A 278 -12.63 -4.43 -9.62
CA GLY A 278 -13.50 -5.56 -9.92
C GLY A 278 -14.31 -6.01 -8.71
N GLN A 279 -13.67 -6.14 -7.53
CA GLN A 279 -14.35 -6.47 -6.27
C GLN A 279 -15.39 -5.43 -5.87
N LEU A 280 -15.15 -4.16 -6.17
CA LEU A 280 -16.08 -3.05 -5.92
C LEU A 280 -17.07 -2.81 -7.07
N LYS A 281 -17.07 -3.65 -8.10
CA LYS A 281 -17.94 -3.57 -9.29
C LYS A 281 -17.81 -2.24 -10.04
N LEU A 282 -16.61 -1.68 -10.07
CA LEU A 282 -16.28 -0.47 -10.80
C LEU A 282 -15.57 -0.80 -12.11
N ASN A 283 -15.86 -0.02 -13.15
CA ASN A 283 -15.22 -0.19 -14.46
C ASN A 283 -13.73 0.12 -14.41
N HIS A 284 -12.91 -0.82 -14.86
CA HIS A 284 -11.46 -0.72 -14.95
C HIS A 284 -10.90 -1.06 -16.33
N SER A 285 -11.73 -1.06 -17.37
CA SER A 285 -11.36 -1.45 -18.73
C SER A 285 -10.27 -0.58 -19.38
N ASP A 286 -10.07 0.63 -18.88
CA ASP A 286 -9.02 1.56 -19.29
C ASP A 286 -7.68 1.32 -18.58
N ILE A 287 -7.65 0.49 -17.53
CA ILE A 287 -6.42 0.07 -16.84
C ILE A 287 -5.88 -1.20 -17.50
N LYS A 288 -5.35 -1.03 -18.69
CA LYS A 288 -5.10 -2.11 -19.67
C LYS A 288 -4.00 -3.11 -19.27
N PHE A 289 -3.11 -2.76 -18.34
CA PHE A 289 -2.01 -3.61 -17.91
C PHE A 289 -2.28 -4.34 -16.59
N SER A 290 -3.48 -4.15 -16.05
CA SER A 290 -3.90 -4.73 -14.78
C SER A 290 -4.91 -5.85 -15.04
N LYS A 291 -4.68 -7.02 -14.44
CA LYS A 291 -5.62 -8.13 -14.49
C LYS A 291 -6.33 -8.28 -13.15
N ASP A 292 -7.56 -8.72 -13.18
CA ASP A 292 -8.30 -9.13 -11.99
C ASP A 292 -7.84 -10.54 -11.57
N MET A 293 -7.39 -10.68 -10.31
CA MET A 293 -6.77 -11.90 -9.77
C MET A 293 -7.78 -12.78 -9.02
#